data_e86a8005453933128a3e5306216bba97
#
_entry.id   e86a8005453933128a3e5306216bba97
#
_cell.length_a   1.000
_cell.length_b   1.000
_cell.length_c   1.000
_cell.angle_alpha   90.00
_cell.angle_beta   90.00
_cell.angle_gamma   90.00
#
_symmetry.space_group_name_H-M   'P 1'
#
loop_
_entity.id
_entity.type
_entity.pdbx_description
1 polymer ?
#
loop_
_entity_poly.entity_id
_entity_poly.type
_entity_poly.pdbx_seq_one_letter_code
_entity_poly.pdbx_strand_id
1 'polypeptide(L)'
;MQNLLLPFLFLPLLGFTQTNLPGILNIQERAAVIDEILEDRIDNLLPVLMRRTGIDMWVMISREYNEDPVMKTMLPSTWLSARRRTMMVFYDPGEGKELEKIAIARYSVGRLLEGSWDINAYPDQWEALINVIAEKNPNQIGINVSENFALADGLVKTEHEAFLKVLPEKFHPRIVSAEKLAISWLETRSEKELEIYPMICRIGHAILQEGLSEKMIHPGITTTDDVVWWLRNRVNELGLDTWFHPTVSIQRADPESFDHLRTFSKRPDTRYIQFGDLLHVDFGITYLRLNTDQQQHFYVLKPGEKEVPQELQVAFNKSSRLQDILTEQFALSRSGNIVLKRALDQAKSEGLIASIYTHPIGFHGHAAGPTIGLWDQQGGVPGRGDYPLYHNTAYSIELNTSSEIPSWGKVIRIMLEEDGVYTKDGFWYLDGRQEEIFTIPRH
;
A
#
# COMPACT_ATOMS: atom_id res chain seq x y z
N MET A 1 62.31 -43.70 4.41
CA MET A 1 61.51 -42.49 4.66
C MET A 1 60.79 -42.19 3.37
N GLN A 2 59.53 -42.62 3.24
CA GLN A 2 58.68 -42.39 2.09
C GLN A 2 57.74 -41.26 2.43
N ASN A 3 57.83 -40.17 1.71
CA ASN A 3 56.92 -39.02 1.82
C ASN A 3 55.61 -39.34 1.09
N LEU A 4 54.53 -39.52 1.82
CA LEU A 4 53.18 -39.56 1.27
C LEU A 4 52.68 -38.10 1.01
N LEU A 5 52.56 -37.73 -0.23
CA LEU A 5 51.86 -36.53 -0.67
C LEU A 5 50.34 -36.88 -0.77
N LEU A 6 49.53 -36.29 0.15
CA LEU A 6 48.08 -36.29 0.00
C LEU A 6 47.67 -35.23 -1.02
N PRO A 7 46.84 -35.57 -2.00
CA PRO A 7 46.24 -34.56 -2.88
C PRO A 7 45.13 -33.82 -2.14
N PHE A 8 45.25 -32.50 -2.02
CA PHE A 8 44.16 -31.62 -1.62
C PHE A 8 43.10 -31.59 -2.71
N LEU A 9 41.96 -32.23 -2.45
CA LEU A 9 40.78 -32.07 -3.27
C LEU A 9 40.19 -30.69 -3.01
N PHE A 10 40.35 -29.76 -3.97
CA PHE A 10 39.54 -28.53 -4.03
C PHE A 10 38.15 -28.91 -4.46
N LEU A 11 37.20 -29.00 -3.53
CA LEU A 11 35.77 -28.93 -3.82
C LEU A 11 35.41 -27.46 -4.08
N PRO A 12 34.86 -27.13 -5.22
CA PRO A 12 34.31 -25.80 -5.42
C PRO A 12 33.16 -25.62 -4.44
N LEU A 13 33.28 -24.67 -3.52
CA LEU A 13 32.13 -24.14 -2.79
C LEU A 13 31.16 -23.53 -3.85
N LEU A 14 30.15 -24.30 -4.22
CA LEU A 14 28.96 -23.74 -4.87
C LEU A 14 28.35 -22.78 -3.86
N GLY A 15 28.63 -21.50 -4.04
CA GLY A 15 27.95 -20.43 -3.34
C GLY A 15 26.47 -20.47 -3.72
N PHE A 16 25.69 -21.09 -2.87
CA PHE A 16 24.25 -20.87 -2.91
C PHE A 16 24.05 -19.39 -2.56
N THR A 17 23.66 -18.60 -3.54
CA THR A 17 23.06 -17.31 -3.27
C THR A 17 21.75 -17.57 -2.53
N GLN A 18 21.82 -17.65 -1.21
CA GLN A 18 20.62 -17.53 -0.38
C GLN A 18 20.07 -16.14 -0.67
N THR A 19 18.85 -16.08 -1.18
CA THR A 19 18.05 -14.87 -1.12
C THR A 19 18.01 -14.49 0.35
N ASN A 20 18.67 -13.39 0.73
CA ASN A 20 18.68 -12.91 2.10
C ASN A 20 17.31 -12.34 2.44
N LEU A 21 16.35 -13.21 2.72
CA LEU A 21 15.07 -12.80 3.25
C LEU A 21 15.32 -12.13 4.61
N PRO A 22 14.87 -10.88 4.83
CA PRO A 22 14.97 -10.23 6.12
C PRO A 22 14.30 -11.05 7.22
N GLY A 23 14.80 -10.94 8.44
CA GLY A 23 14.19 -11.63 9.59
C GLY A 23 12.76 -11.17 9.82
N ILE A 24 11.84 -12.11 9.94
CA ILE A 24 10.43 -11.84 10.22
C ILE A 24 10.17 -12.03 11.70
N LEU A 25 9.66 -10.99 12.37
CA LEU A 25 9.36 -10.99 13.79
C LEU A 25 8.25 -12.00 14.12
N ASN A 26 8.30 -12.58 15.32
CA ASN A 26 7.19 -13.36 15.84
C ASN A 26 5.98 -12.45 16.18
N ILE A 27 4.81 -13.06 16.46
CA ILE A 27 3.55 -12.31 16.68
C ILE A 27 3.64 -11.34 17.86
N GLN A 28 4.32 -11.71 18.93
CA GLN A 28 4.48 -10.85 20.12
C GLN A 28 5.37 -9.64 19.82
N GLU A 29 6.46 -9.85 19.11
CA GLU A 29 7.34 -8.76 18.66
C GLU A 29 6.65 -7.82 17.68
N ARG A 30 5.88 -8.38 16.73
CA ARG A 30 5.04 -7.57 15.81
C ARG A 30 4.05 -6.71 16.57
N ALA A 31 3.38 -7.28 17.57
CA ALA A 31 2.42 -6.56 18.41
C ALA A 31 3.07 -5.37 19.11
N ALA A 32 4.30 -5.54 19.65
CA ALA A 32 5.04 -4.47 20.29
C ALA A 32 5.40 -3.34 19.32
N VAL A 33 5.90 -3.67 18.12
CA VAL A 33 6.23 -2.67 17.07
C VAL A 33 4.99 -1.93 16.59
N ILE A 34 3.89 -2.64 16.34
CA ILE A 34 2.62 -2.03 15.89
C ILE A 34 2.10 -1.03 16.94
N ASP A 35 2.10 -1.43 18.22
CA ASP A 35 1.59 -0.56 19.28
C ASP A 35 2.51 0.65 19.51
N GLU A 36 3.84 0.48 19.41
CA GLU A 36 4.79 1.60 19.51
C GLU A 36 4.60 2.63 18.37
N ILE A 37 4.44 2.16 17.14
CA ILE A 37 4.16 3.03 15.99
C ILE A 37 2.82 3.73 16.17
N LEU A 38 1.80 3.02 16.62
CA LEU A 38 0.47 3.59 16.83
C LEU A 38 0.48 4.67 17.92
N GLU A 39 1.19 4.45 19.03
CA GLU A 39 1.39 5.47 20.08
C GLU A 39 2.06 6.72 19.50
N ASP A 40 3.17 6.55 18.78
CA ASP A 40 3.89 7.66 18.14
C ASP A 40 3.00 8.46 17.19
N ARG A 41 2.22 7.77 16.35
CA ARG A 41 1.29 8.41 15.42
C ARG A 41 0.19 9.20 16.13
N ILE A 42 -0.38 8.65 17.20
CA ILE A 42 -1.44 9.32 17.97
C ILE A 42 -0.88 10.51 18.73
N ASP A 43 0.31 10.40 19.30
CA ASP A 43 0.88 11.45 20.16
C ASP A 43 1.54 12.58 19.36
N ASN A 44 2.22 12.25 18.26
CA ASN A 44 3.04 13.19 17.52
C ASN A 44 2.44 13.60 16.16
N LEU A 45 1.79 12.68 15.44
CA LEU A 45 1.26 12.98 14.12
C LEU A 45 -0.17 13.49 14.15
N LEU A 46 -1.07 12.86 14.91
CA LEU A 46 -2.50 13.18 14.90
C LEU A 46 -2.79 14.66 15.26
N PRO A 47 -2.16 15.28 16.28
CA PRO A 47 -2.39 16.69 16.58
C PRO A 47 -2.05 17.62 15.41
N VAL A 48 -0.97 17.32 14.68
CA VAL A 48 -0.55 18.07 13.49
C VAL A 48 -1.62 17.96 12.39
N LEU A 49 -2.16 16.76 12.17
CA LEU A 49 -3.19 16.52 11.16
C LEU A 49 -4.53 17.19 11.53
N MET A 50 -4.92 17.15 12.80
CA MET A 50 -6.12 17.82 13.30
C MET A 50 -6.02 19.34 13.09
N ARG A 51 -4.90 19.95 13.44
CA ARG A 51 -4.66 21.39 13.22
C ARG A 51 -4.63 21.75 11.74
N ARG A 52 -3.98 20.92 10.89
CA ARG A 52 -3.94 21.09 9.44
C ARG A 52 -5.33 21.12 8.82
N THR A 53 -6.25 20.33 9.35
CA THR A 53 -7.61 20.19 8.82
C THR A 53 -8.64 21.07 9.53
N GLY A 54 -8.27 21.72 10.64
CA GLY A 54 -9.14 22.62 11.41
C GLY A 54 -10.21 21.89 12.23
N ILE A 55 -10.01 20.59 12.51
CA ILE A 55 -10.92 19.78 13.34
C ILE A 55 -10.31 19.67 14.73
N ASP A 56 -10.98 20.27 15.72
CA ASP A 56 -10.53 20.24 17.11
C ASP A 56 -11.12 19.07 17.92
N MET A 57 -12.19 18.42 17.44
CA MET A 57 -12.68 17.15 18.00
C MET A 57 -12.98 16.15 16.90
N TRP A 58 -12.44 14.94 17.00
CA TRP A 58 -12.71 13.84 16.08
C TRP A 58 -13.43 12.72 16.81
N VAL A 59 -14.66 12.41 16.39
CA VAL A 59 -15.51 11.39 16.99
C VAL A 59 -15.64 10.21 16.04
N MET A 60 -15.20 9.05 16.48
CA MET A 60 -15.35 7.79 15.76
C MET A 60 -16.21 6.82 16.53
N ILE A 61 -17.18 6.18 15.88
CA ILE A 61 -18.14 5.26 16.47
C ILE A 61 -18.24 4.03 15.61
N SER A 62 -17.94 2.86 16.18
CA SER A 62 -18.05 1.58 15.49
C SER A 62 -18.70 0.51 16.36
N ARG A 63 -19.34 -0.45 15.69
CA ARG A 63 -19.77 -1.69 16.33
C ARG A 63 -18.82 -2.83 16.00
N GLU A 64 -18.77 -3.80 16.89
CA GLU A 64 -18.00 -5.04 16.71
C GLU A 64 -18.35 -5.71 15.38
N TYR A 65 -17.33 -6.07 14.58
CA TYR A 65 -17.40 -6.63 13.23
C TYR A 65 -17.92 -5.70 12.13
N ASN A 66 -18.13 -4.42 12.45
CA ASN A 66 -18.47 -3.39 11.46
C ASN A 66 -17.70 -2.12 11.80
N GLU A 67 -16.38 -2.27 11.80
CA GLU A 67 -15.47 -1.21 12.16
C GLU A 67 -15.32 -0.20 11.01
N ASP A 68 -15.29 1.07 11.40
CA ASP A 68 -14.79 2.17 10.56
C ASP A 68 -13.36 1.85 10.11
N PRO A 69 -13.03 1.94 8.81
CA PRO A 69 -11.70 1.63 8.30
C PRO A 69 -10.57 2.41 8.99
N VAL A 70 -10.81 3.66 9.36
CA VAL A 70 -9.84 4.49 10.08
C VAL A 70 -9.69 4.00 11.52
N MET A 71 -10.80 3.80 12.24
CA MET A 71 -10.78 3.27 13.61
C MET A 71 -10.03 1.94 13.67
N LYS A 72 -10.20 1.07 12.67
CA LYS A 72 -9.50 -0.21 12.61
C LYS A 72 -7.98 -0.06 12.63
N THR A 73 -7.44 0.98 12.01
CA THR A 73 -6.00 1.29 12.04
C THR A 73 -5.53 1.85 13.39
N MET A 74 -6.45 2.33 14.23
CA MET A 74 -6.19 2.90 15.56
C MET A 74 -6.43 1.92 16.71
N LEU A 75 -6.89 0.71 16.44
CA LEU A 75 -7.02 -0.33 17.47
C LEU A 75 -5.63 -0.86 17.88
N PRO A 76 -5.39 -1.13 19.17
CA PRO A 76 -4.16 -1.77 19.60
C PRO A 76 -3.99 -3.15 18.94
N SER A 77 -2.77 -3.65 18.85
CA SER A 77 -2.44 -4.91 18.18
C SER A 77 -3.19 -6.12 18.75
N THR A 78 -3.56 -6.07 20.01
CA THR A 78 -4.32 -7.12 20.72
C THR A 78 -5.83 -7.08 20.49
N TRP A 79 -6.32 -6.05 19.77
CA TRP A 79 -7.73 -5.93 19.42
C TRP A 79 -7.94 -6.26 17.94
N LEU A 80 -8.40 -7.48 17.68
CA LEU A 80 -8.67 -7.93 16.30
C LEU A 80 -9.97 -7.33 15.74
N SER A 81 -10.83 -6.81 16.61
CA SER A 81 -12.07 -6.10 16.29
C SER A 81 -12.39 -5.08 17.39
N ALA A 82 -13.24 -4.12 17.09
CA ALA A 82 -13.87 -3.27 18.10
C ALA A 82 -14.70 -4.14 19.08
N ARG A 83 -15.13 -3.58 20.21
CA ARG A 83 -15.91 -4.31 21.23
C ARG A 83 -17.30 -3.73 21.37
N ARG A 84 -18.35 -4.49 21.04
CA ARG A 84 -19.77 -4.07 21.07
C ARG A 84 -19.95 -2.74 20.30
N ARG A 85 -20.00 -1.62 21.04
CA ARG A 85 -19.88 -0.27 20.50
C ARG A 85 -18.63 0.37 21.10
N THR A 86 -17.65 0.68 20.26
CA THR A 86 -16.45 1.43 20.61
C THR A 86 -16.62 2.85 20.11
N MET A 87 -16.47 3.83 21.01
CA MET A 87 -16.45 5.25 20.68
C MET A 87 -15.11 5.82 21.10
N MET A 88 -14.37 6.39 20.14
CA MET A 88 -13.11 7.08 20.37
C MET A 88 -13.31 8.56 20.11
N VAL A 89 -12.82 9.39 21.02
CA VAL A 89 -12.83 10.85 20.89
C VAL A 89 -11.41 11.35 21.04
N PHE A 90 -10.92 12.08 20.04
CA PHE A 90 -9.68 12.84 20.10
C PHE A 90 -10.05 14.32 20.16
N TYR A 91 -9.52 15.02 21.14
CA TYR A 91 -9.75 16.46 21.30
C TYR A 91 -8.43 17.20 21.40
N ASP A 92 -8.18 18.11 20.45
CA ASP A 92 -7.02 19.01 20.46
C ASP A 92 -7.43 20.36 21.08
N PRO A 93 -7.00 20.65 22.32
CA PRO A 93 -7.32 21.93 22.98
C PRO A 93 -6.50 23.10 22.45
N GLY A 94 -5.68 22.91 21.41
CA GLY A 94 -4.90 23.94 20.74
C GLY A 94 -3.39 23.87 21.01
N GLU A 95 -2.67 24.81 20.41
CA GLU A 95 -1.20 24.87 20.50
C GLU A 95 -0.67 24.88 21.93
N GLY A 96 0.40 24.10 22.15
CA GLY A 96 1.07 23.99 23.45
C GLY A 96 0.34 23.12 24.47
N LYS A 97 -0.76 22.48 24.10
CA LYS A 97 -1.50 21.53 24.93
C LYS A 97 -1.43 20.14 24.34
N GLU A 98 -1.52 19.14 25.21
CA GLU A 98 -1.55 17.73 24.80
C GLU A 98 -2.91 17.34 24.21
N LEU A 99 -2.89 16.42 23.25
CA LEU A 99 -4.09 15.81 22.69
C LEU A 99 -4.80 14.97 23.76
N GLU A 100 -6.07 15.22 23.98
CA GLU A 100 -6.90 14.37 24.84
C GLU A 100 -7.42 13.16 24.06
N LYS A 101 -7.18 11.97 24.62
CA LYS A 101 -7.49 10.66 24.02
C LYS A 101 -8.49 9.93 24.91
N ILE A 102 -9.74 9.85 24.47
CA ILE A 102 -10.87 9.45 25.33
C ILE A 102 -11.60 8.25 24.70
N ALA A 103 -11.72 7.14 25.41
CA ALA A 103 -12.62 6.07 25.05
C ALA A 103 -13.93 6.21 25.85
N ILE A 104 -15.06 6.40 25.16
CA ILE A 104 -16.37 6.33 25.81
C ILE A 104 -16.72 4.86 26.02
N ALA A 105 -16.03 4.26 26.95
CA ALA A 105 -16.16 2.87 27.34
C ALA A 105 -15.81 2.71 28.83
N ARG A 106 -16.24 1.61 29.44
CA ARG A 106 -15.91 1.26 30.83
C ARG A 106 -14.50 0.68 30.99
N TYR A 107 -13.77 0.58 29.89
CA TYR A 107 -12.42 0.01 29.80
C TYR A 107 -11.62 0.82 28.78
N SER A 108 -10.33 0.88 29.00
CA SER A 108 -9.41 1.56 28.09
C SER A 108 -9.24 0.78 26.77
N VAL A 109 -8.99 1.50 25.67
CA VAL A 109 -8.62 0.92 24.39
C VAL A 109 -7.09 0.75 24.39
N GLY A 110 -6.63 -0.41 24.81
CA GLY A 110 -5.22 -0.66 25.06
C GLY A 110 -4.65 0.32 26.08
N ARG A 111 -3.44 0.81 25.80
CA ARG A 111 -2.78 1.87 26.56
C ARG A 111 -3.05 3.27 25.98
N LEU A 112 -3.73 3.34 24.85
CA LEU A 112 -3.82 4.51 23.99
C LEU A 112 -4.91 5.49 24.41
N LEU A 113 -6.09 4.99 24.73
CA LEU A 113 -7.24 5.81 25.13
C LEU A 113 -7.77 5.32 26.48
N GLU A 114 -7.87 6.24 27.41
CA GLU A 114 -8.43 5.94 28.74
C GLU A 114 -9.95 5.75 28.66
N GLY A 115 -10.44 4.71 29.33
CA GLY A 115 -11.87 4.47 29.48
C GLY A 115 -12.50 5.48 30.44
N SER A 116 -13.42 6.31 29.93
CA SER A 116 -14.00 7.45 30.65
C SER A 116 -15.51 7.33 30.90
N TRP A 117 -16.13 6.20 30.58
CA TRP A 117 -17.57 6.03 30.81
C TRP A 117 -17.87 5.49 32.21
N ASP A 118 -18.30 6.38 33.11
CA ASP A 118 -18.89 5.98 34.40
C ASP A 118 -20.39 5.69 34.22
N ILE A 119 -20.76 4.41 34.28
CA ILE A 119 -22.15 3.94 34.14
C ILE A 119 -23.07 4.39 35.28
N ASN A 120 -22.51 4.74 36.44
CA ASN A 120 -23.31 5.22 37.59
C ASN A 120 -23.71 6.69 37.38
N ALA A 121 -22.82 7.49 36.76
CA ALA A 121 -23.12 8.87 36.40
C ALA A 121 -23.95 8.97 35.11
N TYR A 122 -23.65 8.13 34.11
CA TYR A 122 -24.30 8.11 32.80
C TYR A 122 -24.72 6.66 32.46
N PRO A 123 -25.99 6.26 32.73
CA PRO A 123 -26.46 4.91 32.41
C PRO A 123 -26.38 4.56 30.91
N ASP A 124 -26.52 5.54 30.02
CA ASP A 124 -26.40 5.37 28.58
C ASP A 124 -25.03 5.89 28.09
N GLN A 125 -24.39 5.09 27.22
CA GLN A 125 -23.10 5.45 26.58
C GLN A 125 -23.18 6.74 25.75
N TRP A 126 -24.33 7.01 25.14
CA TRP A 126 -24.56 8.26 24.41
C TRP A 126 -24.54 9.47 25.33
N GLU A 127 -25.14 9.37 26.52
CA GLU A 127 -25.11 10.45 27.51
C GLU A 127 -23.68 10.79 27.93
N ALA A 128 -22.83 9.77 28.12
CA ALA A 128 -21.42 9.96 28.42
C ALA A 128 -20.69 10.69 27.29
N LEU A 129 -20.92 10.31 26.02
CA LEU A 129 -20.35 11.01 24.85
C LEU A 129 -20.81 12.47 24.82
N ILE A 130 -22.09 12.74 24.99
CA ILE A 130 -22.64 14.09 24.95
C ILE A 130 -22.08 14.95 26.08
N ASN A 131 -21.86 14.37 27.26
CA ASN A 131 -21.22 15.09 28.37
C ASN A 131 -19.79 15.51 28.00
N VAL A 132 -18.99 14.63 27.40
CA VAL A 132 -17.63 14.98 26.93
C VAL A 132 -17.67 16.10 25.89
N ILE A 133 -18.57 16.02 24.90
CA ILE A 133 -18.74 17.07 23.89
C ILE A 133 -19.14 18.40 24.53
N ALA A 134 -20.05 18.37 25.51
CA ALA A 134 -20.53 19.57 26.21
C ALA A 134 -19.43 20.21 27.06
N GLU A 135 -18.62 19.41 27.77
CA GLU A 135 -17.50 19.84 28.61
C GLU A 135 -16.39 20.49 27.77
N LYS A 136 -15.98 19.82 26.68
CA LYS A 136 -14.90 20.31 25.81
C LYS A 136 -15.35 21.47 24.92
N ASN A 137 -16.66 21.53 24.60
CA ASN A 137 -17.28 22.57 23.78
C ASN A 137 -16.51 22.88 22.48
N PRO A 138 -16.21 21.87 21.63
CA PRO A 138 -15.40 22.00 20.43
C PRO A 138 -16.01 22.97 19.42
N ASN A 139 -15.16 23.57 18.58
CA ASN A 139 -15.62 24.41 17.45
C ASN A 139 -16.05 23.57 16.25
N GLN A 140 -15.32 22.48 15.95
CA GLN A 140 -15.57 21.58 14.84
C GLN A 140 -15.55 20.13 15.32
N ILE A 141 -16.64 19.39 15.09
CA ILE A 141 -16.78 17.98 15.43
C ILE A 141 -16.67 17.19 14.12
N GLY A 142 -15.53 16.56 13.88
CA GLY A 142 -15.32 15.71 12.72
C GLY A 142 -15.94 14.34 12.92
N ILE A 143 -16.69 13.86 11.92
CA ILE A 143 -17.20 12.51 11.83
C ILE A 143 -16.83 11.90 10.47
N ASN A 144 -16.61 10.59 10.42
CA ASN A 144 -16.13 9.91 9.22
C ASN A 144 -17.27 9.66 8.23
N VAL A 145 -17.58 10.68 7.44
CA VAL A 145 -18.50 10.63 6.31
C VAL A 145 -17.82 11.26 5.09
N SER A 146 -17.91 10.61 3.93
CA SER A 146 -17.23 11.03 2.71
C SER A 146 -18.01 10.62 1.47
N GLU A 147 -18.04 11.49 0.45
CA GLU A 147 -18.59 11.18 -0.86
C GLU A 147 -17.54 10.56 -1.81
N ASN A 148 -16.25 10.88 -1.61
CA ASN A 148 -15.20 10.53 -2.56
C ASN A 148 -14.32 9.36 -2.10
N PHE A 149 -14.16 9.16 -0.78
CA PHE A 149 -13.22 8.19 -0.22
C PHE A 149 -13.93 7.19 0.70
N ALA A 150 -14.20 6.00 0.20
CA ALA A 150 -14.85 4.95 0.98
C ALA A 150 -14.13 4.65 2.32
N LEU A 151 -12.79 4.77 2.36
CA LEU A 151 -12.01 4.59 3.58
C LEU A 151 -12.22 5.70 4.63
N ALA A 152 -12.78 6.83 4.24
CA ALA A 152 -13.15 7.95 5.12
C ALA A 152 -14.65 8.03 5.41
N ASP A 153 -15.45 7.06 4.92
CA ASP A 153 -16.91 6.98 5.07
C ASP A 153 -17.29 5.81 5.99
N GLY A 154 -16.67 5.76 7.17
CA GLY A 154 -16.79 4.63 8.09
C GLY A 154 -17.92 4.73 9.11
N LEU A 155 -18.54 5.91 9.30
CA LEU A 155 -19.64 6.06 10.24
C LEU A 155 -20.94 5.52 9.62
N VAL A 156 -21.35 4.34 10.08
CA VAL A 156 -22.55 3.70 9.54
C VAL A 156 -23.82 4.50 9.85
N LYS A 157 -24.77 4.47 8.91
CA LYS A 157 -26.00 5.26 8.96
C LYS A 157 -26.73 5.19 10.31
N THR A 158 -26.89 4.00 10.88
CA THR A 158 -27.62 3.81 12.14
C THR A 158 -26.95 4.48 13.34
N GLU A 159 -25.60 4.48 13.40
CA GLU A 159 -24.86 5.16 14.46
C GLU A 159 -24.84 6.67 14.22
N HIS A 160 -24.79 7.11 12.96
CA HIS A 160 -24.90 8.52 12.59
C HIS A 160 -26.26 9.10 13.02
N GLU A 161 -27.36 8.44 12.64
CA GLU A 161 -28.71 8.87 13.02
C GLU A 161 -28.91 8.88 14.56
N ALA A 162 -28.38 7.85 15.25
CA ALA A 162 -28.44 7.79 16.70
C ALA A 162 -27.64 8.92 17.36
N PHE A 163 -26.45 9.23 16.84
CA PHE A 163 -25.63 10.34 17.33
C PHE A 163 -26.34 11.68 17.16
N LEU A 164 -26.86 11.97 15.96
CA LEU A 164 -27.58 13.23 15.71
C LEU A 164 -28.82 13.39 16.61
N LYS A 165 -29.51 12.30 16.87
CA LYS A 165 -30.73 12.32 17.70
C LYS A 165 -30.45 12.72 19.15
N VAL A 166 -29.28 12.36 19.69
CA VAL A 166 -28.93 12.65 21.09
C VAL A 166 -28.08 13.92 21.26
N LEU A 167 -27.44 14.36 20.18
CA LEU A 167 -26.59 15.55 20.19
C LEU A 167 -27.46 16.81 20.36
N PRO A 168 -27.18 17.71 21.35
CA PRO A 168 -27.90 18.97 21.49
C PRO A 168 -27.81 19.84 20.23
N GLU A 169 -28.92 20.44 19.83
CA GLU A 169 -29.06 21.25 18.61
C GLU A 169 -27.97 22.32 18.42
N LYS A 170 -27.49 22.92 19.53
CA LYS A 170 -26.41 23.90 19.50
C LYS A 170 -25.08 23.40 18.90
N PHE A 171 -24.86 22.07 18.89
CA PHE A 171 -23.67 21.43 18.30
C PHE A 171 -23.89 20.97 16.85
N HIS A 172 -25.11 20.84 16.36
CA HIS A 172 -25.36 20.38 14.99
C HIS A 172 -24.62 21.20 13.92
N PRO A 173 -24.57 22.55 13.99
CA PRO A 173 -23.81 23.35 13.02
C PRO A 173 -22.29 23.19 13.07
N ARG A 174 -21.78 22.50 14.12
CA ARG A 174 -20.35 22.26 14.29
C ARG A 174 -19.91 20.91 13.75
N ILE A 175 -20.86 20.05 13.32
CA ILE A 175 -20.54 18.76 12.69
C ILE A 175 -19.99 19.01 11.29
N VAL A 176 -18.86 18.40 11.02
CA VAL A 176 -18.21 18.47 9.70
C VAL A 176 -17.76 17.07 9.26
N SER A 177 -17.65 16.86 7.96
CA SER A 177 -16.97 15.68 7.44
C SER A 177 -15.50 15.68 7.87
N ALA A 178 -15.05 14.59 8.46
CA ALA A 178 -13.64 14.37 8.78
C ALA A 178 -12.86 13.80 7.59
N GLU A 179 -13.40 13.80 6.36
CA GLU A 179 -12.77 13.21 5.17
C GLU A 179 -11.29 13.58 5.07
N LYS A 180 -10.97 14.88 5.10
CA LYS A 180 -9.57 15.35 4.98
C LYS A 180 -8.68 14.87 6.13
N LEU A 181 -9.19 14.79 7.36
CA LEU A 181 -8.44 14.28 8.50
C LEU A 181 -8.24 12.77 8.42
N ALA A 182 -9.28 12.04 8.06
CA ALA A 182 -9.24 10.59 7.87
C ALA A 182 -8.22 10.20 6.77
N ILE A 183 -8.27 10.88 5.61
CA ILE A 183 -7.29 10.68 4.54
C ILE A 183 -5.89 11.02 5.04
N SER A 184 -5.71 12.17 5.67
CA SER A 184 -4.41 12.60 6.21
C SER A 184 -3.82 11.58 7.18
N TRP A 185 -4.64 10.99 8.04
CA TRP A 185 -4.23 9.91 8.94
C TRP A 185 -3.79 8.67 8.17
N LEU A 186 -4.56 8.26 7.16
CA LEU A 186 -4.29 7.04 6.40
C LEU A 186 -3.08 7.17 5.46
N GLU A 187 -2.89 8.34 4.82
CA GLU A 187 -1.84 8.54 3.83
C GLU A 187 -0.46 8.88 4.42
N THR A 188 -0.43 9.67 5.52
CA THR A 188 0.85 10.16 6.06
C THR A 188 1.59 9.07 6.82
N ARG A 189 2.82 8.79 6.43
CA ARG A 189 3.73 7.88 7.16
C ARG A 189 4.46 8.65 8.25
N SER A 190 4.57 8.05 9.45
CA SER A 190 5.44 8.55 10.50
C SER A 190 6.92 8.23 10.18
N GLU A 191 7.84 8.89 10.87
CA GLU A 191 9.27 8.59 10.70
C GLU A 191 9.58 7.13 11.06
N LYS A 192 8.97 6.59 12.11
CA LYS A 192 9.11 5.17 12.50
C LYS A 192 8.60 4.21 11.42
N GLU A 193 7.49 4.54 10.75
CA GLU A 193 7.03 3.75 9.61
C GLU A 193 8.02 3.80 8.45
N LEU A 194 8.59 4.97 8.13
CA LEU A 194 9.56 5.12 7.06
C LEU A 194 10.89 4.42 7.34
N GLU A 195 11.26 4.21 8.61
CA GLU A 195 12.44 3.41 8.99
C GLU A 195 12.26 1.92 8.68
N ILE A 196 11.05 1.37 8.82
CA ILE A 196 10.79 -0.06 8.64
C ILE A 196 10.25 -0.42 7.26
N TYR A 197 9.61 0.51 6.56
CA TYR A 197 8.94 0.23 5.28
C TYR A 197 9.88 -0.30 4.19
N PRO A 198 11.13 0.19 4.04
CA PRO A 198 12.10 -0.39 3.10
C PRO A 198 12.33 -1.90 3.31
N MET A 199 12.39 -2.33 4.56
CA MET A 199 12.55 -3.75 4.89
C MET A 199 11.30 -4.56 4.49
N ILE A 200 10.11 -3.99 4.63
CA ILE A 200 8.86 -4.64 4.24
C ILE A 200 8.80 -4.82 2.70
N CYS A 201 9.16 -3.79 1.93
CA CYS A 201 9.27 -3.89 0.47
C CYS A 201 10.31 -4.93 0.05
N ARG A 202 11.46 -4.98 0.74
CA ARG A 202 12.50 -6.00 0.50
C ARG A 202 12.03 -7.41 0.74
N ILE A 203 11.15 -7.66 1.70
CA ILE A 203 10.53 -8.98 1.92
C ILE A 203 9.70 -9.36 0.69
N GLY A 204 8.89 -8.43 0.15
CA GLY A 204 8.12 -8.65 -1.07
C GLY A 204 9.03 -9.00 -2.26
N HIS A 205 10.07 -8.19 -2.53
CA HIS A 205 11.06 -8.46 -3.56
C HIS A 205 11.75 -9.81 -3.39
N ALA A 206 12.14 -10.19 -2.15
CA ALA A 206 12.80 -11.47 -1.89
C ALA A 206 11.88 -12.66 -2.21
N ILE A 207 10.58 -12.57 -1.89
CA ILE A 207 9.58 -13.60 -2.22
C ILE A 207 9.39 -13.70 -3.74
N LEU A 208 9.27 -12.56 -4.44
CA LEU A 208 9.21 -12.53 -5.91
C LEU A 208 10.44 -13.20 -6.52
N GLN A 209 11.61 -12.83 -6.04
CA GLN A 209 12.87 -13.37 -6.52
C GLN A 209 13.01 -14.88 -6.23
N GLU A 210 12.44 -15.42 -5.17
CA GLU A 210 12.41 -16.87 -4.87
C GLU A 210 11.44 -17.61 -5.82
N GLY A 211 10.22 -17.07 -6.01
CA GLY A 211 9.17 -17.69 -6.81
C GLY A 211 9.39 -17.62 -8.31
N LEU A 212 10.03 -16.54 -8.79
CA LEU A 212 10.35 -16.33 -10.22
C LEU A 212 11.81 -16.76 -10.50
N SER A 213 12.15 -18.02 -10.20
CA SER A 213 13.47 -18.56 -10.36
C SER A 213 13.44 -19.95 -11.03
N GLU A 214 14.60 -20.42 -11.47
CA GLU A 214 14.79 -21.76 -12.04
C GLU A 214 14.48 -22.90 -11.04
N LYS A 215 14.37 -22.58 -9.74
CA LYS A 215 13.96 -23.56 -8.71
C LYS A 215 12.46 -23.85 -8.78
N MET A 216 11.67 -22.85 -9.16
CA MET A 216 10.20 -22.95 -9.25
C MET A 216 9.71 -23.10 -10.68
N ILE A 217 10.31 -22.39 -11.63
CA ILE A 217 9.85 -22.36 -13.02
C ILE A 217 10.60 -23.36 -13.88
N HIS A 218 9.87 -24.37 -14.34
CA HIS A 218 10.32 -25.37 -15.30
C HIS A 218 9.55 -25.21 -16.62
N PRO A 219 10.17 -24.62 -17.67
CA PRO A 219 9.48 -24.35 -18.93
C PRO A 219 8.81 -25.59 -19.52
N GLY A 220 7.56 -25.44 -19.97
CA GLY A 220 6.73 -26.56 -20.49
C GLY A 220 6.02 -27.37 -19.39
N ILE A 221 6.31 -27.17 -18.12
CA ILE A 221 5.74 -27.90 -16.98
C ILE A 221 5.00 -26.95 -16.05
N THR A 222 5.68 -25.90 -15.54
CA THR A 222 5.11 -24.95 -14.60
C THR A 222 4.09 -24.06 -15.29
N THR A 223 2.93 -23.88 -14.68
CA THR A 223 1.90 -22.95 -15.14
C THR A 223 1.99 -21.61 -14.39
N THR A 224 1.36 -20.58 -14.94
CA THR A 224 1.20 -19.29 -14.26
C THR A 224 0.46 -19.43 -12.92
N ASP A 225 -0.52 -20.34 -12.85
CA ASP A 225 -1.29 -20.60 -11.64
C ASP A 225 -0.44 -21.31 -10.55
N ASP A 226 0.46 -22.20 -10.93
CA ASP A 226 1.42 -22.80 -9.99
C ASP A 226 2.26 -21.75 -9.30
N VAL A 227 2.75 -20.73 -10.04
CA VAL A 227 3.54 -19.63 -9.48
C VAL A 227 2.69 -18.77 -8.54
N VAL A 228 1.47 -18.42 -8.95
CA VAL A 228 0.52 -17.64 -8.10
C VAL A 228 0.27 -18.35 -6.78
N TRP A 229 -0.02 -19.66 -6.80
CA TRP A 229 -0.26 -20.41 -5.56
C TRP A 229 1.00 -20.63 -4.75
N TRP A 230 2.17 -20.75 -5.40
CA TRP A 230 3.43 -20.79 -4.70
C TRP A 230 3.68 -19.48 -3.90
N LEU A 231 3.48 -18.31 -4.52
CA LEU A 231 3.60 -17.01 -3.85
C LEU A 231 2.66 -16.92 -2.64
N ARG A 232 1.39 -17.33 -2.79
CA ARG A 232 0.42 -17.35 -1.70
C ARG A 232 0.83 -18.27 -0.55
N ASN A 233 1.29 -19.47 -0.88
CA ASN A 233 1.78 -20.43 0.12
C ASN A 233 3.00 -19.88 0.84
N ARG A 234 3.93 -19.27 0.10
CA ARG A 234 5.16 -18.72 0.68
C ARG A 234 4.88 -17.59 1.68
N VAL A 235 3.97 -16.69 1.36
CA VAL A 235 3.50 -15.64 2.28
C VAL A 235 2.92 -16.25 3.57
N ASN A 236 2.07 -17.27 3.44
CA ASN A 236 1.48 -17.96 4.59
C ASN A 236 2.51 -18.71 5.42
N GLU A 237 3.50 -19.40 4.82
CA GLU A 237 4.61 -20.06 5.51
C GLU A 237 5.45 -19.09 6.35
N LEU A 238 5.62 -17.86 5.87
CA LEU A 238 6.32 -16.78 6.56
C LEU A 238 5.45 -16.11 7.64
N GLY A 239 4.18 -16.52 7.76
CA GLY A 239 3.21 -15.92 8.66
C GLY A 239 2.90 -14.47 8.32
N LEU A 240 2.93 -14.12 7.04
CA LEU A 240 2.53 -12.82 6.48
C LEU A 240 1.13 -12.93 5.89
N ASP A 241 0.53 -11.79 5.54
CA ASP A 241 -0.74 -11.72 4.82
C ASP A 241 -0.55 -11.13 3.42
N THR A 242 -1.52 -11.33 2.54
CA THR A 242 -1.67 -10.59 1.28
C THR A 242 -2.96 -9.79 1.32
N TRP A 243 -2.98 -8.66 0.63
CA TRP A 243 -4.19 -7.85 0.53
C TRP A 243 -4.93 -8.05 -0.80
N PHE A 244 -4.30 -8.71 -1.78
CA PHE A 244 -4.92 -9.18 -3.02
C PHE A 244 -4.36 -10.52 -3.45
N HIS A 245 -5.03 -11.17 -4.41
CA HIS A 245 -4.56 -12.41 -4.99
C HIS A 245 -3.58 -12.11 -6.13
N PRO A 246 -2.31 -12.56 -6.05
CA PRO A 246 -1.30 -12.26 -7.05
C PRO A 246 -1.71 -12.64 -8.46
N THR A 247 -1.13 -12.00 -9.45
CA THR A 247 -1.29 -12.40 -10.84
C THR A 247 0.04 -12.67 -11.52
N VAL A 248 0.07 -13.65 -12.41
CA VAL A 248 1.20 -13.92 -13.32
C VAL A 248 0.67 -14.00 -14.73
N SER A 249 1.15 -13.15 -15.60
CA SER A 249 0.77 -13.10 -17.02
C SER A 249 1.97 -13.34 -17.93
N ILE A 250 1.70 -13.73 -19.17
CA ILE A 250 2.73 -14.07 -20.17
C ILE A 250 2.49 -13.24 -21.42
N GLN A 251 3.57 -12.67 -21.94
CA GLN A 251 3.66 -12.18 -23.30
C GLN A 251 4.73 -13.00 -24.06
N ARG A 252 4.44 -13.44 -25.27
CA ARG A 252 5.34 -14.27 -26.10
C ARG A 252 5.26 -13.93 -27.56
N ALA A 253 6.22 -14.44 -28.34
CA ALA A 253 6.25 -14.33 -29.79
C ALA A 253 5.19 -15.25 -30.44
N ASP A 254 3.92 -14.94 -30.27
CA ASP A 254 2.75 -15.61 -30.88
C ASP A 254 1.80 -14.53 -31.42
N PRO A 255 0.81 -14.89 -32.26
CA PRO A 255 -0.13 -13.92 -32.84
C PRO A 255 -1.14 -13.35 -31.84
N GLU A 256 -1.18 -13.86 -30.61
CA GLU A 256 -2.12 -13.39 -29.58
C GLU A 256 -1.70 -12.03 -29.03
N SER A 257 -2.61 -11.05 -29.10
CA SER A 257 -2.36 -9.73 -28.52
C SER A 257 -2.57 -9.74 -27.02
N PHE A 258 -1.80 -8.94 -26.29
CA PHE A 258 -2.03 -8.72 -24.86
C PHE A 258 -3.37 -8.00 -24.67
N ASP A 259 -4.27 -8.62 -23.92
CA ASP A 259 -5.58 -8.03 -23.56
C ASP A 259 -5.50 -7.40 -22.16
N HIS A 260 -5.36 -6.08 -22.14
CA HIS A 260 -5.31 -5.29 -20.92
C HIS A 260 -6.57 -5.44 -20.05
N LEU A 261 -7.76 -5.41 -20.67
CA LEU A 261 -9.02 -5.55 -19.92
C LEU A 261 -9.15 -6.93 -19.28
N ARG A 262 -8.63 -7.97 -19.94
CA ARG A 262 -8.62 -9.33 -19.41
C ARG A 262 -7.69 -9.46 -18.21
N THR A 263 -6.57 -8.76 -18.21
CA THR A 263 -5.62 -8.74 -17.10
C THR A 263 -6.17 -8.06 -15.86
N PHE A 264 -6.92 -6.95 -16.01
CA PHE A 264 -7.48 -6.21 -14.88
C PHE A 264 -8.89 -6.64 -14.47
N SER A 265 -9.77 -6.97 -15.42
CA SER A 265 -11.17 -7.28 -15.12
C SER A 265 -11.47 -8.78 -15.05
N LYS A 266 -10.62 -9.61 -15.61
CA LYS A 266 -10.70 -11.07 -15.57
C LYS A 266 -9.34 -11.62 -15.20
N ARG A 267 -9.35 -12.65 -14.36
CA ARG A 267 -8.13 -13.39 -14.05
C ARG A 267 -7.51 -13.91 -15.37
N PRO A 268 -6.19 -13.76 -15.58
CA PRO A 268 -5.50 -14.33 -16.74
C PRO A 268 -5.78 -15.83 -16.86
N ASP A 269 -5.90 -16.33 -18.10
CA ASP A 269 -6.02 -17.77 -18.32
C ASP A 269 -4.73 -18.45 -17.84
N THR A 270 -4.89 -19.59 -17.17
CA THR A 270 -3.75 -20.42 -16.77
C THR A 270 -3.00 -20.89 -18.01
N ARG A 271 -1.71 -20.63 -18.09
CA ARG A 271 -0.86 -20.97 -19.23
C ARG A 271 0.43 -21.63 -18.78
N TYR A 272 0.91 -22.62 -19.54
CA TYR A 272 2.25 -23.17 -19.36
C TYR A 272 3.30 -22.15 -19.75
N ILE A 273 4.24 -21.90 -18.85
CA ILE A 273 5.40 -21.03 -19.07
C ILE A 273 6.35 -21.75 -20.04
N GLN A 274 6.85 -21.05 -21.04
CA GLN A 274 7.71 -21.60 -22.11
C GLN A 274 9.03 -20.83 -22.17
N PHE A 275 10.02 -21.42 -22.83
CA PHE A 275 11.22 -20.68 -23.19
C PHE A 275 10.88 -19.51 -24.12
N GLY A 276 11.43 -18.34 -23.84
CA GLY A 276 11.19 -17.10 -24.58
C GLY A 276 9.97 -16.31 -24.12
N ASP A 277 9.31 -16.72 -23.03
CA ASP A 277 8.22 -15.96 -22.44
C ASP A 277 8.75 -14.74 -21.66
N LEU A 278 8.07 -13.62 -21.82
CA LEU A 278 8.17 -12.46 -20.93
C LEU A 278 7.05 -12.57 -19.90
N LEU A 279 7.41 -12.87 -18.67
CA LEU A 279 6.50 -12.94 -17.53
C LEU A 279 6.31 -11.54 -16.93
N HIS A 280 5.11 -11.28 -16.48
CA HIS A 280 4.77 -10.15 -15.61
C HIS A 280 4.11 -10.73 -14.37
N VAL A 281 4.56 -10.29 -13.21
CA VAL A 281 4.00 -10.64 -11.91
C VAL A 281 3.54 -9.38 -11.21
N ASP A 282 2.38 -9.49 -10.55
CA ASP A 282 1.80 -8.46 -9.71
C ASP A 282 1.55 -9.10 -8.34
N PHE A 283 2.18 -8.53 -7.29
CA PHE A 283 2.29 -9.16 -5.98
C PHE A 283 2.48 -8.14 -4.87
N GLY A 284 1.77 -8.36 -3.76
CA GLY A 284 1.90 -7.55 -2.55
C GLY A 284 1.72 -8.36 -1.26
N ILE A 285 2.35 -7.89 -0.21
CA ILE A 285 2.25 -8.45 1.15
C ILE A 285 1.71 -7.42 2.13
N THR A 286 1.19 -7.92 3.24
CA THR A 286 0.89 -7.11 4.44
C THR A 286 1.79 -7.55 5.58
N TYR A 287 2.55 -6.62 6.14
CA TYR A 287 3.38 -6.85 7.32
C TYR A 287 3.41 -5.60 8.20
N LEU A 288 3.31 -5.77 9.52
CA LEU A 288 3.25 -4.67 10.50
C LEU A 288 2.19 -3.60 10.16
N ARG A 289 1.04 -4.03 9.61
CA ARG A 289 -0.06 -3.20 9.11
C ARG A 289 0.24 -2.34 7.88
N LEU A 290 1.39 -2.50 7.26
CA LEU A 290 1.75 -1.84 6.01
C LEU A 290 1.68 -2.84 4.86
N ASN A 291 1.23 -2.35 3.71
CA ASN A 291 1.11 -3.14 2.50
C ASN A 291 2.21 -2.75 1.52
N THR A 292 2.62 -3.71 0.68
CA THR A 292 3.46 -3.47 -0.50
C THR A 292 2.68 -3.79 -1.76
N ASP A 293 3.12 -3.21 -2.88
CA ASP A 293 2.59 -3.48 -4.22
C ASP A 293 3.72 -3.40 -5.23
N GLN A 294 3.99 -4.51 -5.93
CA GLN A 294 5.18 -4.64 -6.75
C GLN A 294 4.88 -5.41 -8.02
N GLN A 295 5.13 -4.78 -9.18
CA GLN A 295 5.05 -5.45 -10.48
C GLN A 295 6.42 -5.53 -11.13
N GLN A 296 6.85 -6.74 -11.47
CA GLN A 296 8.15 -7.01 -12.04
C GLN A 296 8.08 -7.91 -13.28
N HIS A 297 9.08 -7.80 -14.14
CA HIS A 297 9.22 -8.59 -15.35
C HIS A 297 10.38 -9.58 -15.27
N PHE A 298 10.13 -10.79 -15.79
CA PHE A 298 11.09 -11.87 -15.89
C PHE A 298 11.05 -12.48 -17.29
N TYR A 299 12.21 -12.75 -17.87
CA TYR A 299 12.31 -13.40 -19.18
C TYR A 299 12.86 -14.81 -19.04
N VAL A 300 12.15 -15.78 -19.59
CA VAL A 300 12.57 -17.20 -19.60
C VAL A 300 13.53 -17.42 -20.77
N LEU A 301 14.83 -17.50 -20.47
CA LEU A 301 15.87 -17.64 -21.49
C LEU A 301 15.63 -18.90 -22.35
N LYS A 302 15.76 -18.76 -23.68
CA LYS A 302 15.81 -19.90 -24.59
C LYS A 302 17.12 -20.67 -24.44
N PRO A 303 17.16 -21.96 -24.81
CA PRO A 303 18.41 -22.70 -24.81
C PRO A 303 19.51 -22.00 -25.61
N GLY A 304 20.62 -21.69 -24.94
CA GLY A 304 21.76 -20.97 -25.53
C GLY A 304 21.72 -19.45 -25.44
N GLU A 305 20.60 -18.85 -25.03
CA GLU A 305 20.55 -17.42 -24.70
C GLU A 305 21.21 -17.17 -23.34
N LYS A 306 21.86 -16.00 -23.20
CA LYS A 306 22.51 -15.57 -21.94
C LYS A 306 21.93 -14.27 -21.41
N GLU A 307 21.22 -13.55 -22.24
CA GLU A 307 20.70 -12.20 -21.96
C GLU A 307 19.29 -12.05 -22.51
N VAL A 308 18.57 -11.10 -21.97
CA VAL A 308 17.24 -10.68 -22.46
C VAL A 308 17.40 -10.10 -23.87
N PRO A 309 16.52 -10.42 -24.83
CA PRO A 309 16.53 -9.79 -26.15
C PRO A 309 16.51 -8.25 -26.03
N GLN A 310 17.39 -7.59 -26.75
CA GLN A 310 17.58 -6.13 -26.69
C GLN A 310 16.28 -5.35 -26.93
N GLU A 311 15.40 -5.83 -27.81
CA GLU A 311 14.10 -5.19 -28.10
C GLU A 311 13.20 -5.13 -26.85
N LEU A 312 13.19 -6.19 -26.02
CA LEU A 312 12.45 -6.24 -24.79
C LEU A 312 13.04 -5.30 -23.73
N GLN A 313 14.38 -5.25 -23.62
CA GLN A 313 15.05 -4.33 -22.68
C GLN A 313 14.82 -2.87 -23.09
N VAL A 314 14.82 -2.54 -24.37
CA VAL A 314 14.47 -1.21 -24.88
C VAL A 314 13.01 -0.85 -24.54
N ALA A 315 12.08 -1.79 -24.66
CA ALA A 315 10.69 -1.59 -24.26
C ALA A 315 10.59 -1.36 -22.74
N PHE A 316 11.31 -2.13 -21.92
CA PHE A 316 11.40 -1.97 -20.48
C PHE A 316 11.89 -0.59 -20.07
N ASN A 317 12.97 -0.12 -20.70
CA ASN A 317 13.57 1.18 -20.41
C ASN A 317 12.60 2.35 -20.66
N LYS A 318 11.65 2.21 -21.58
CA LYS A 318 10.59 3.21 -21.79
C LYS A 318 9.63 3.32 -20.60
N SER A 319 9.25 2.18 -19.99
CA SER A 319 8.42 2.20 -18.78
C SER A 319 9.20 2.69 -17.57
N SER A 320 10.47 2.32 -17.42
CA SER A 320 11.37 2.88 -16.41
C SER A 320 11.50 4.41 -16.55
N ARG A 321 11.66 4.93 -17.81
CA ARG A 321 11.64 6.37 -18.05
C ARG A 321 10.31 7.02 -17.66
N LEU A 322 9.18 6.35 -17.87
CA LEU A 322 7.88 6.87 -17.46
C LEU A 322 7.77 6.98 -15.94
N GLN A 323 8.38 6.06 -15.16
CA GLN A 323 8.47 6.19 -13.69
C GLN A 323 9.24 7.45 -13.28
N ASP A 324 10.36 7.78 -13.98
CA ASP A 324 11.09 9.03 -13.73
C ASP A 324 10.23 10.25 -14.06
N ILE A 325 9.61 10.26 -15.25
CA ILE A 325 8.73 11.36 -15.68
C ILE A 325 7.62 11.60 -14.65
N LEU A 326 7.00 10.54 -14.13
CA LEU A 326 5.91 10.65 -13.17
C LEU A 326 6.40 11.24 -11.85
N THR A 327 7.48 10.69 -11.28
CA THR A 327 7.97 11.10 -9.96
C THR A 327 8.60 12.50 -9.98
N GLU A 328 9.16 12.96 -11.12
CA GLU A 328 9.59 14.34 -11.36
C GLU A 328 8.43 15.36 -11.26
N GLN A 329 7.16 14.91 -11.45
CA GLN A 329 6.00 15.78 -11.34
C GLN A 329 5.47 15.95 -9.92
N PHE A 330 5.98 15.20 -8.93
CA PHE A 330 5.54 15.32 -7.56
C PHE A 330 5.92 16.67 -6.97
N ALA A 331 4.95 17.36 -6.38
CA ALA A 331 5.17 18.61 -5.67
C ALA A 331 4.09 18.83 -4.60
N LEU A 332 4.47 19.42 -3.49
CA LEU A 332 3.55 19.74 -2.39
C LEU A 332 2.33 20.53 -2.89
N SER A 333 1.16 20.13 -2.43
CA SER A 333 -0.14 20.74 -2.79
C SER A 333 -0.56 20.62 -4.26
N ARG A 334 0.20 19.90 -5.10
CA ARG A 334 -0.23 19.58 -6.45
C ARG A 334 -1.25 18.45 -6.40
N SER A 335 -2.37 18.54 -7.12
CA SER A 335 -3.33 17.45 -7.16
C SER A 335 -2.85 16.28 -8.02
N GLY A 336 -3.37 15.08 -7.74
CA GLY A 336 -3.08 13.88 -8.53
C GLY A 336 -3.40 14.07 -10.02
N ASN A 337 -4.52 14.73 -10.33
CA ASN A 337 -4.91 15.04 -11.71
C ASN A 337 -3.91 15.97 -12.44
N ILE A 338 -3.30 16.93 -11.73
CA ILE A 338 -2.27 17.80 -12.32
C ILE A 338 -0.98 17.01 -12.55
N VAL A 339 -0.60 16.12 -11.61
CA VAL A 339 0.56 15.22 -11.77
C VAL A 339 0.34 14.33 -12.99
N LEU A 340 -0.80 13.64 -13.08
CA LEU A 340 -1.18 12.80 -14.22
C LEU A 340 -1.04 13.52 -15.54
N LYS A 341 -1.70 14.69 -15.65
CA LYS A 341 -1.69 15.46 -16.90
C LYS A 341 -0.26 15.83 -17.33
N ARG A 342 0.55 16.33 -16.41
CA ARG A 342 1.93 16.74 -16.72
C ARG A 342 2.79 15.56 -17.12
N ALA A 343 2.66 14.43 -16.41
CA ALA A 343 3.42 13.22 -16.72
C ALA A 343 3.04 12.68 -18.11
N LEU A 344 1.75 12.60 -18.44
CA LEU A 344 1.29 12.14 -19.74
C LEU A 344 1.67 13.10 -20.88
N ASP A 345 1.61 14.42 -20.66
CA ASP A 345 2.05 15.42 -21.65
C ASP A 345 3.55 15.25 -21.95
N GLN A 346 4.38 15.08 -20.92
CA GLN A 346 5.82 14.86 -21.08
C GLN A 346 6.10 13.52 -21.76
N ALA A 347 5.48 12.42 -21.31
CA ALA A 347 5.62 11.11 -21.93
C ALA A 347 5.27 11.14 -23.41
N LYS A 348 4.18 11.83 -23.79
CA LYS A 348 3.79 12.02 -25.18
C LYS A 348 4.83 12.81 -25.97
N SER A 349 5.43 13.86 -25.38
CA SER A 349 6.48 14.65 -26.05
C SER A 349 7.77 13.85 -26.28
N GLU A 350 8.04 12.84 -25.44
CA GLU A 350 9.14 11.88 -25.58
C GLU A 350 8.78 10.67 -26.46
N GLY A 351 7.55 10.65 -27.04
CA GLY A 351 7.11 9.58 -27.96
C GLY A 351 6.70 8.28 -27.25
N LEU A 352 6.39 8.32 -25.95
CA LEU A 352 5.93 7.17 -25.18
C LEU A 352 4.41 7.01 -25.33
N ILE A 353 3.95 5.76 -25.52
CA ILE A 353 2.53 5.38 -25.42
C ILE A 353 2.31 4.92 -23.99
N ALA A 354 1.85 5.83 -23.15
CA ALA A 354 1.86 5.69 -21.69
C ALA A 354 0.45 5.56 -21.10
N SER A 355 0.35 4.83 -20.00
CA SER A 355 -0.80 4.79 -19.10
C SER A 355 -0.31 4.78 -17.66
N ILE A 356 -0.97 5.53 -16.77
CA ILE A 356 -0.56 5.71 -15.37
C ILE A 356 -1.73 5.33 -14.48
N TYR A 357 -1.45 4.50 -13.48
CA TYR A 357 -2.38 4.13 -12.42
C TYR A 357 -1.64 4.10 -11.08
N THR A 358 -1.22 5.24 -10.60
CA THR A 358 -0.46 5.39 -9.35
C THR A 358 -1.38 5.80 -8.22
N HIS A 359 -1.25 5.16 -7.08
CA HIS A 359 -2.09 5.38 -5.91
C HIS A 359 -1.28 5.44 -4.63
N PRO A 360 -1.79 6.10 -3.57
CA PRO A 360 -1.21 5.98 -2.24
C PRO A 360 -1.25 4.54 -1.73
N ILE A 361 -0.26 4.16 -0.91
CA ILE A 361 -0.17 2.86 -0.26
C ILE A 361 0.23 3.02 1.21
N GLY A 362 -0.14 2.06 2.05
CA GLY A 362 0.20 2.07 3.46
C GLY A 362 -0.66 1.10 4.25
N PHE A 363 -1.57 1.58 5.11
CA PHE A 363 -2.51 0.72 5.84
C PHE A 363 -3.47 -0.06 4.93
N HIS A 364 -3.66 0.41 3.72
CA HIS A 364 -4.42 -0.25 2.67
C HIS A 364 -3.56 -0.27 1.41
N GLY A 365 -3.71 -1.26 0.56
CA GLY A 365 -3.02 -1.32 -0.72
C GLY A 365 -3.50 -0.18 -1.63
N HIS A 366 -4.74 -0.20 -2.07
CA HIS A 366 -5.38 0.96 -2.70
C HIS A 366 -5.80 1.97 -1.61
N ALA A 367 -4.86 2.78 -1.12
CA ALA A 367 -5.07 3.66 0.02
C ALA A 367 -5.81 4.95 -0.35
N ALA A 368 -6.30 5.64 0.69
CA ALA A 368 -6.85 6.99 0.54
C ALA A 368 -5.72 8.00 0.31
N GLY A 369 -6.01 9.02 -0.48
CA GLY A 369 -5.08 10.08 -0.88
C GLY A 369 -5.19 10.40 -2.37
N PRO A 370 -4.26 11.20 -2.94
CA PRO A 370 -4.35 11.63 -4.33
C PRO A 370 -4.11 10.47 -5.31
N THR A 371 -5.18 10.02 -5.98
CA THR A 371 -5.10 9.05 -7.06
C THR A 371 -4.54 9.71 -8.33
N ILE A 372 -3.55 9.10 -8.98
CA ILE A 372 -2.89 9.64 -10.18
C ILE A 372 -3.22 8.72 -11.37
N GLY A 373 -4.35 8.99 -12.00
CA GLY A 373 -4.92 8.13 -13.06
C GLY A 373 -5.60 6.87 -12.53
N LEU A 374 -6.38 6.25 -13.39
CA LEU A 374 -6.90 4.89 -13.28
C LEU A 374 -6.75 4.26 -14.66
N TRP A 375 -6.69 2.94 -14.73
CA TRP A 375 -6.50 2.21 -15.98
C TRP A 375 -7.49 2.65 -17.11
N ASP A 376 -8.69 3.10 -16.73
CA ASP A 376 -9.76 3.59 -17.61
C ASP A 376 -10.01 5.11 -17.53
N GLN A 377 -9.29 5.86 -16.68
CA GLN A 377 -9.46 7.30 -16.48
C GLN A 377 -8.13 8.05 -16.60
N GLN A 378 -7.60 8.08 -17.82
CA GLN A 378 -6.33 8.78 -18.11
C GLN A 378 -6.52 10.30 -18.34
N GLY A 379 -7.74 10.79 -18.37
CA GLY A 379 -8.08 12.23 -18.45
C GLY A 379 -8.19 12.93 -17.10
N GLY A 380 -8.12 12.18 -16.02
CA GLY A 380 -8.28 12.63 -14.64
C GLY A 380 -9.32 11.82 -13.87
N VAL A 381 -9.16 11.77 -12.55
CA VAL A 381 -10.02 11.02 -11.61
C VAL A 381 -10.78 12.03 -10.76
N PRO A 382 -12.09 12.25 -11.00
CA PRO A 382 -12.87 13.21 -10.22
C PRO A 382 -12.86 12.88 -8.72
N GLY A 383 -12.78 13.90 -7.89
CA GLY A 383 -12.73 13.77 -6.42
C GLY A 383 -11.40 13.27 -5.92
N ARG A 384 -11.10 11.98 -6.08
CA ARG A 384 -9.85 11.38 -5.55
C ARG A 384 -8.59 11.93 -6.21
N GLY A 385 -8.61 12.19 -7.51
CA GLY A 385 -7.48 12.79 -8.21
C GLY A 385 -7.34 14.30 -7.97
N ASP A 386 -8.38 14.96 -7.47
CA ASP A 386 -8.34 16.39 -7.12
C ASP A 386 -7.69 16.65 -5.76
N TYR A 387 -7.50 15.60 -4.95
CA TYR A 387 -6.85 15.70 -3.65
C TYR A 387 -5.35 16.04 -3.83
N PRO A 388 -4.80 16.94 -2.99
CA PRO A 388 -3.41 17.40 -3.12
C PRO A 388 -2.41 16.42 -2.52
N LEU A 389 -1.20 16.38 -3.08
CA LEU A 389 -0.07 15.65 -2.53
C LEU A 389 0.45 16.32 -1.26
N TYR A 390 0.76 15.51 -0.25
CA TYR A 390 1.45 15.92 0.97
C TYR A 390 2.76 15.13 1.14
N HIS A 391 3.69 15.70 1.92
CA HIS A 391 4.92 14.99 2.28
C HIS A 391 4.63 13.80 3.18
N ASN A 392 5.53 12.82 3.13
CA ASN A 392 5.48 11.56 3.86
C ASN A 392 4.29 10.67 3.43
N THR A 393 3.83 10.82 2.19
CA THR A 393 2.87 9.90 1.58
C THR A 393 3.62 8.86 0.75
N ALA A 394 3.37 7.58 1.03
CA ALA A 394 3.88 6.49 0.22
C ALA A 394 2.92 6.22 -0.95
N TYR A 395 3.50 5.84 -2.08
CA TYR A 395 2.80 5.56 -3.33
C TYR A 395 3.29 4.25 -3.92
N SER A 396 2.37 3.49 -4.50
CA SER A 396 2.71 2.51 -5.49
C SER A 396 2.80 3.20 -6.85
N ILE A 397 4.00 3.21 -7.45
CA ILE A 397 4.29 3.88 -8.73
C ILE A 397 3.94 2.92 -9.86
N GLU A 398 2.65 2.72 -10.07
CA GLU A 398 2.09 1.82 -11.07
C GLU A 398 1.85 2.54 -12.40
N LEU A 399 2.35 1.97 -13.49
CA LEU A 399 2.22 2.52 -14.83
C LEU A 399 2.62 1.50 -15.91
N ASN A 400 2.36 1.82 -17.15
CA ASN A 400 2.85 1.00 -18.26
C ASN A 400 3.12 1.82 -19.53
N THR A 401 3.97 1.25 -20.40
CA THR A 401 4.10 1.71 -21.79
C THR A 401 3.82 0.58 -22.77
N SER A 402 3.30 0.95 -23.94
CA SER A 402 3.17 0.04 -25.08
C SER A 402 4.34 0.22 -26.04
N SER A 403 4.91 -0.89 -26.50
CA SER A 403 6.03 -0.89 -27.46
C SER A 403 5.85 -1.98 -28.50
N GLU A 404 6.15 -1.64 -29.75
CA GLU A 404 6.25 -2.63 -30.81
C GLU A 404 7.54 -3.44 -30.64
N ILE A 405 7.45 -4.75 -30.79
CA ILE A 405 8.58 -5.68 -30.80
C ILE A 405 8.68 -6.27 -32.20
N PRO A 406 9.57 -5.75 -33.04
CA PRO A 406 9.67 -6.17 -34.44
C PRO A 406 9.89 -7.67 -34.64
N SER A 407 10.74 -8.29 -33.80
CA SER A 407 10.99 -9.74 -33.87
C SER A 407 9.77 -10.61 -33.52
N TRP A 408 8.80 -10.04 -32.79
CA TRP A 408 7.53 -10.70 -32.43
C TRP A 408 6.38 -10.32 -33.37
N GLY A 409 6.55 -9.26 -34.16
CA GLY A 409 5.52 -8.71 -35.04
C GLY A 409 4.28 -8.21 -34.31
N LYS A 410 4.44 -7.74 -33.07
CA LYS A 410 3.32 -7.27 -32.25
C LYS A 410 3.71 -6.20 -31.24
N VAL A 411 2.70 -5.51 -30.73
CA VAL A 411 2.83 -4.58 -29.61
C VAL A 411 2.71 -5.35 -28.28
N ILE A 412 3.60 -5.05 -27.35
CA ILE A 412 3.56 -5.54 -25.96
C ILE A 412 3.37 -4.40 -24.99
N ARG A 413 3.04 -4.73 -23.73
CA ARG A 413 3.05 -3.79 -22.60
C ARG A 413 4.11 -4.17 -21.59
N ILE A 414 4.84 -3.17 -21.12
CA ILE A 414 5.70 -3.28 -19.95
C ILE A 414 5.02 -2.54 -18.82
N MET A 415 4.58 -3.29 -17.82
CA MET A 415 3.90 -2.80 -16.62
C MET A 415 4.90 -2.85 -15.47
N LEU A 416 5.10 -1.73 -14.79
CA LEU A 416 6.02 -1.63 -13.66
C LEU A 416 5.29 -1.02 -12.48
N GLU A 417 5.60 -1.52 -11.29
CA GLU A 417 5.07 -1.01 -10.04
C GLU A 417 6.08 -1.20 -8.93
N GLU A 418 6.38 -0.12 -8.22
CA GLU A 418 7.29 -0.15 -7.08
C GLU A 418 6.86 0.87 -6.03
N ASP A 419 7.00 0.48 -4.78
CA ASP A 419 6.67 1.35 -3.66
C ASP A 419 7.72 2.44 -3.45
N GLY A 420 7.27 3.68 -3.34
CA GLY A 420 8.12 4.81 -3.03
C GLY A 420 7.44 5.82 -2.09
N VAL A 421 8.18 6.80 -1.64
CA VAL A 421 7.65 7.84 -0.75
C VAL A 421 8.04 9.24 -1.23
N TYR A 422 7.08 10.16 -1.14
CA TYR A 422 7.30 11.57 -1.38
C TYR A 422 7.49 12.30 -0.06
N THR A 423 8.69 12.85 0.17
CA THR A 423 9.08 13.56 1.39
C THR A 423 9.45 15.02 1.09
N LYS A 424 9.79 15.79 2.12
CA LYS A 424 10.34 17.15 1.95
C LYS A 424 11.65 17.19 1.14
N ASP A 425 12.40 16.08 1.14
CA ASP A 425 13.69 15.95 0.48
C ASP A 425 13.55 15.40 -0.96
N GLY A 426 12.30 15.18 -1.43
CA GLY A 426 11.97 14.64 -2.74
C GLY A 426 11.35 13.26 -2.68
N PHE A 427 11.24 12.62 -3.86
CA PHE A 427 10.73 11.25 -4.00
C PHE A 427 11.89 10.24 -3.99
N TRP A 428 11.69 9.07 -3.37
CA TRP A 428 12.61 7.94 -3.44
C TRP A 428 11.85 6.61 -3.31
N TYR A 429 12.36 5.56 -3.98
CA TYR A 429 11.82 4.21 -3.88
C TYR A 429 12.25 3.54 -2.58
N LEU A 430 11.32 2.88 -1.87
CA LEU A 430 11.56 2.32 -0.53
C LEU A 430 12.60 1.18 -0.51
N ASP A 431 12.61 0.32 -1.53
CA ASP A 431 13.64 -0.72 -1.68
C ASP A 431 14.22 -0.75 -3.12
N GLY A 432 14.36 0.43 -3.72
CA GLY A 432 14.75 0.54 -5.12
C GLY A 432 13.63 0.21 -6.09
N ARG A 433 13.98 0.01 -7.34
CA ARG A 433 13.07 -0.42 -8.41
C ARG A 433 13.75 -1.41 -9.33
N GLN A 434 12.98 -2.13 -10.11
CA GLN A 434 13.54 -2.96 -11.17
C GLN A 434 14.16 -2.08 -12.25
N GLU A 435 15.46 -2.28 -12.57
CA GLU A 435 16.20 -1.50 -13.57
C GLU A 435 16.40 -2.25 -14.89
N GLU A 436 16.24 -3.58 -14.86
CA GLU A 436 16.33 -4.45 -16.02
C GLU A 436 15.37 -5.63 -15.90
N ILE A 437 15.03 -6.27 -17.01
CA ILE A 437 14.24 -7.50 -16.99
C ILE A 437 15.11 -8.62 -16.41
N PHE A 438 14.65 -9.26 -15.35
CA PHE A 438 15.35 -10.41 -14.75
C PHE A 438 15.27 -11.65 -15.63
N THR A 439 16.27 -12.53 -15.55
CA THR A 439 16.32 -13.76 -16.34
C THR A 439 15.97 -14.99 -15.53
N ILE A 440 15.40 -15.99 -16.19
CA ILE A 440 15.21 -17.34 -15.66
C ILE A 440 15.85 -18.32 -16.65
N PRO A 441 16.91 -19.09 -16.25
CA PRO A 441 17.61 -19.02 -14.97
C PRO A 441 18.37 -17.71 -14.76
N ARG A 442 18.71 -17.43 -13.53
CA ARG A 442 19.59 -16.30 -13.19
C ARG A 442 21.04 -16.63 -13.52
N HIS A 443 21.80 -15.63 -13.88
CA HIS A 443 23.24 -15.71 -14.14
C HIS A 443 24.06 -15.06 -13.05
#